data_9d1b9fef68b47ca0e23b462096a45bcf
#
_entry.id   9d1b9fef68b47ca0e23b462096a45bcf
#
_cell.length_a   1.000
_cell.length_b   1.000
_cell.length_c   1.000
_cell.angle_alpha   90.00
_cell.angle_beta   90.00
_cell.angle_gamma   90.00
#
_symmetry.space_group_name_H-M   'P 1'
#
loop_
_entity.id
_entity.type
_entity.pdbx_description
1 polymer ?
#
loop_
_entity_poly.entity_id
_entity_poly.type
_entity_poly.pdbx_seq_one_letter_code
_entity_poly.pdbx_strand_id
1 'polypeptide(L)'
;DAAERNCWFSLGYGIDDRVRAGVSATTNDDWTPAIETDGSHRDGAEVIDLTSKVSLKCWPAGTRLIVRRERPHPGAQLSLFDDINGRRHTAHITNQTGDPAVLELAHRQRGAVEDVIRDLKACGYRSWPSECIVNNQTWALLAAIAFNLLSRAQRLTLTGRYQTATPKTIRQRLLHIAGRVTPPGRALHLDTNWPWTP
;
A
#
# COMPACT_ATOMS: atom_id res chain seq x y z
N ASP A 1 22.26 -12.52 -2.95
CA ASP A 1 21.03 -13.18 -3.36
C ASP A 1 20.03 -13.18 -2.21
N ALA A 2 18.73 -12.99 -2.49
CA ALA A 2 17.70 -12.94 -1.44
C ALA A 2 17.56 -14.28 -0.71
N ALA A 3 17.80 -15.39 -1.42
CA ALA A 3 17.79 -16.72 -0.83
C ALA A 3 18.95 -16.93 0.16
N GLU A 4 20.13 -16.42 -0.12
CA GLU A 4 21.30 -16.49 0.75
C GLU A 4 21.14 -15.64 2.02
N ARG A 5 20.33 -14.57 1.96
CA ARG A 5 20.05 -13.68 3.09
C ARG A 5 18.81 -14.06 3.87
N ASN A 6 18.17 -15.17 3.56
CA ASN A 6 16.89 -15.59 4.14
C ASN A 6 15.81 -14.50 4.11
N CYS A 7 15.79 -13.74 3.01
CA CYS A 7 14.83 -12.66 2.82
C CYS A 7 13.61 -13.16 2.07
N TRP A 8 12.44 -12.90 2.60
CA TRP A 8 11.18 -13.13 1.89
C TRP A 8 10.89 -11.97 0.96
N PHE A 9 10.34 -12.28 -0.21
CA PHE A 9 9.90 -11.27 -1.14
C PHE A 9 8.50 -11.55 -1.68
N SER A 10 7.82 -10.49 -2.09
CA SER A 10 6.58 -10.53 -2.85
C SER A 10 6.58 -9.37 -3.84
N LEU A 11 6.60 -9.67 -5.14
CA LEU A 11 6.79 -8.70 -6.21
C LEU A 11 5.67 -8.85 -7.24
N GLY A 12 5.11 -7.72 -7.73
CA GLY A 12 4.17 -7.73 -8.84
C GLY A 12 4.81 -8.37 -10.08
N TYR A 13 4.05 -9.18 -10.78
CA TYR A 13 4.46 -9.84 -12.02
C TYR A 13 3.49 -9.46 -13.15
N GLY A 14 4.03 -9.19 -14.33
CA GLY A 14 3.21 -8.84 -15.50
C GLY A 14 2.43 -10.04 -16.05
N ILE A 15 1.26 -9.79 -16.58
CA ILE A 15 0.48 -10.82 -17.30
C ILE A 15 1.03 -10.92 -18.73
N ASP A 16 2.10 -11.69 -18.91
CA ASP A 16 2.68 -11.99 -20.21
C ASP A 16 1.97 -13.17 -20.89
N ASP A 17 2.38 -13.52 -22.11
CA ASP A 17 1.78 -14.61 -22.88
C ASP A 17 1.91 -15.97 -22.18
N ARG A 18 2.96 -16.16 -21.37
CA ARG A 18 3.17 -17.41 -20.61
C ARG A 18 2.16 -17.52 -19.48
N VAL A 19 1.90 -16.42 -18.76
CA VAL A 19 0.88 -16.38 -17.72
C VAL A 19 -0.50 -16.56 -18.35
N ARG A 20 -0.78 -15.90 -19.48
CA ARG A 20 -2.04 -16.06 -20.23
C ARG A 20 -2.28 -17.52 -20.61
N ALA A 21 -1.26 -18.16 -21.19
CA ALA A 21 -1.33 -19.58 -21.55
C ALA A 21 -1.56 -20.46 -20.32
N GLY A 22 -0.86 -20.18 -19.21
CA GLY A 22 -1.04 -20.86 -17.94
C GLY A 22 -2.46 -20.72 -17.40
N VAL A 23 -3.02 -19.50 -17.40
CA VAL A 23 -4.41 -19.24 -16.99
C VAL A 23 -5.41 -19.96 -17.91
N SER A 24 -5.20 -19.91 -19.24
CA SER A 24 -6.09 -20.57 -20.21
C SER A 24 -6.07 -22.09 -20.09
N ALA A 25 -5.03 -22.69 -19.52
CA ALA A 25 -4.90 -24.12 -19.25
C ALA A 25 -5.50 -24.52 -17.89
N THR A 26 -6.24 -23.63 -17.21
CA THR A 26 -6.92 -23.93 -15.94
C THR A 26 -8.43 -24.09 -16.14
N THR A 27 -9.05 -24.88 -15.27
CA THR A 27 -10.51 -25.00 -15.14
C THR A 27 -11.00 -24.10 -14.00
N ASN A 28 -12.30 -23.91 -13.88
CA ASN A 28 -12.84 -23.13 -12.76
C ASN A 28 -12.60 -23.79 -11.40
N ASP A 29 -12.52 -25.10 -11.34
CA ASP A 29 -12.30 -25.86 -10.12
C ASP A 29 -10.87 -25.74 -9.55
N ASP A 30 -9.91 -25.27 -10.38
CA ASP A 30 -8.53 -25.01 -9.96
C ASP A 30 -8.38 -23.72 -9.11
N TRP A 31 -9.42 -22.88 -9.10
CA TRP A 31 -9.39 -21.58 -8.44
C TRP A 31 -10.03 -21.64 -7.05
N THR A 32 -9.37 -21.02 -6.08
CA THR A 32 -9.88 -20.88 -4.71
C THR A 32 -10.34 -19.45 -4.46
N PRO A 33 -11.38 -19.22 -3.64
CA PRO A 33 -11.81 -17.87 -3.30
C PRO A 33 -10.67 -17.05 -2.70
N ALA A 34 -10.53 -15.79 -3.15
CA ALA A 34 -9.68 -14.82 -2.46
C ALA A 34 -10.29 -14.45 -1.10
N ILE A 35 -9.46 -14.06 -0.15
CA ILE A 35 -9.89 -13.70 1.21
C ILE A 35 -9.69 -12.22 1.50
N GLU A 36 -10.51 -11.66 2.40
CA GLU A 36 -10.36 -10.34 2.98
C GLU A 36 -9.60 -10.39 4.31
N THR A 37 -9.25 -9.22 4.86
CA THR A 37 -8.49 -9.09 6.11
C THR A 37 -9.19 -9.67 7.34
N ASP A 38 -10.51 -9.79 7.29
CA ASP A 38 -11.34 -10.40 8.34
C ASP A 38 -11.51 -11.92 8.16
N GLY A 39 -10.88 -12.50 7.12
CA GLY A 39 -10.98 -13.91 6.77
C GLY A 39 -12.22 -14.29 5.93
N SER A 40 -13.11 -13.34 5.63
CA SER A 40 -14.23 -13.58 4.73
C SER A 40 -13.78 -13.76 3.28
N HIS A 41 -14.61 -14.39 2.45
CA HIS A 41 -14.34 -14.50 1.03
C HIS A 41 -14.58 -13.16 0.33
N ARG A 42 -13.63 -12.78 -0.53
CA ARG A 42 -13.77 -11.60 -1.38
C ARG A 42 -14.69 -11.89 -2.55
N ASP A 43 -15.79 -11.14 -2.63
CA ASP A 43 -16.80 -11.35 -3.69
C ASP A 43 -16.21 -11.18 -5.10
N GLY A 44 -16.46 -12.17 -5.94
CA GLY A 44 -16.06 -12.18 -7.34
C GLY A 44 -14.56 -12.27 -7.60
N ALA A 45 -13.75 -12.57 -6.58
CA ALA A 45 -12.30 -12.72 -6.69
C ALA A 45 -11.84 -14.12 -6.30
N GLU A 46 -10.94 -14.67 -7.09
CA GLU A 46 -10.40 -16.03 -6.94
C GLU A 46 -8.90 -16.04 -7.19
N VAL A 47 -8.19 -16.97 -6.59
CA VAL A 47 -6.72 -17.09 -6.61
C VAL A 47 -6.30 -18.48 -7.03
N ILE A 48 -5.19 -18.56 -7.72
CA ILE A 48 -4.55 -19.83 -8.12
C ILE A 48 -3.02 -19.73 -8.01
N ASP A 49 -2.38 -20.85 -7.73
CA ASP A 49 -0.94 -21.02 -7.87
C ASP A 49 -0.61 -21.60 -9.26
N LEU A 50 0.01 -20.80 -10.11
CA LEU A 50 0.42 -21.19 -11.47
C LEU A 50 1.89 -21.62 -11.56
N THR A 51 2.58 -21.83 -10.46
CA THR A 51 4.02 -22.17 -10.44
C THR A 51 4.36 -23.37 -11.31
N SER A 52 3.52 -24.39 -11.32
CA SER A 52 3.74 -25.61 -12.13
C SER A 52 3.44 -25.43 -13.61
N LYS A 53 2.66 -24.41 -13.99
CA LYS A 53 2.20 -24.17 -15.36
C LYS A 53 3.02 -23.11 -16.10
N VAL A 54 3.88 -22.35 -15.38
CA VAL A 54 4.68 -21.25 -15.95
C VAL A 54 6.15 -21.42 -15.58
N SER A 55 7.03 -21.32 -16.55
CA SER A 55 8.48 -21.42 -16.31
C SER A 55 9.02 -20.19 -15.60
N LEU A 56 9.51 -20.36 -14.38
CA LEU A 56 10.13 -19.34 -13.55
C LEU A 56 11.67 -19.48 -13.46
N LYS A 57 12.33 -20.03 -14.51
CA LYS A 57 13.78 -20.33 -14.52
C LYS A 57 14.69 -19.13 -14.26
N CYS A 58 14.22 -17.91 -14.52
CA CYS A 58 14.97 -16.67 -14.27
C CYS A 58 14.88 -16.19 -12.81
N TRP A 59 14.08 -16.87 -11.99
CA TRP A 59 13.86 -16.52 -10.59
C TRP A 59 14.54 -17.51 -9.65
N PRO A 60 14.83 -17.13 -8.41
CA PRO A 60 15.41 -18.05 -7.43
C PRO A 60 14.59 -19.34 -7.26
N ALA A 61 15.26 -20.44 -6.93
CA ALA A 61 14.57 -21.68 -6.62
C ALA A 61 13.53 -21.48 -5.49
N GLY A 62 12.39 -22.15 -5.60
CA GLY A 62 11.29 -21.99 -4.65
C GLY A 62 10.39 -20.77 -4.89
N THR A 63 10.65 -19.99 -5.96
CA THR A 63 9.73 -18.91 -6.36
C THR A 63 8.41 -19.49 -6.85
N ARG A 64 7.32 -18.93 -6.35
CA ARG A 64 5.93 -19.26 -6.73
C ARG A 64 5.31 -18.12 -7.51
N LEU A 65 4.40 -18.44 -8.41
CA LEU A 65 3.58 -17.49 -9.16
C LEU A 65 2.12 -17.62 -8.73
N ILE A 66 1.64 -16.62 -8.05
CA ILE A 66 0.25 -16.54 -7.60
C ILE A 66 -0.50 -15.57 -8.52
N VAL A 67 -1.65 -15.99 -9.01
CA VAL A 67 -2.51 -15.17 -9.87
C VAL A 67 -3.88 -15.03 -9.24
N ARG A 68 -4.38 -13.80 -9.21
CA ARG A 68 -5.75 -13.48 -8.83
C ARG A 68 -6.54 -13.09 -10.07
N ARG A 69 -7.76 -13.59 -10.18
CA ARG A 69 -8.77 -13.11 -11.12
C ARG A 69 -9.93 -12.47 -10.37
N GLU A 70 -10.46 -11.37 -10.88
CA GLU A 70 -11.60 -10.69 -10.27
C GLU A 70 -12.51 -10.08 -11.33
N ARG A 71 -13.77 -9.83 -10.98
CA ARG A 71 -14.65 -9.04 -11.83
C ARG A 71 -14.14 -7.60 -11.89
N PRO A 72 -14.03 -6.99 -13.10
CA PRO A 72 -13.64 -5.61 -13.21
C PRO A 72 -14.59 -4.71 -12.43
N HIS A 73 -14.04 -3.77 -11.65
CA HIS A 73 -14.85 -2.74 -11.02
C HIS A 73 -15.48 -1.84 -12.09
N PRO A 74 -16.75 -1.41 -11.96
CA PRO A 74 -17.36 -0.44 -12.87
C PRO A 74 -16.47 0.82 -12.97
N GLY A 75 -16.04 1.16 -14.19
CA GLY A 75 -15.12 2.28 -14.45
C GLY A 75 -13.63 1.96 -14.33
N ALA A 76 -13.22 0.71 -14.07
CA ALA A 76 -11.83 0.33 -14.12
C ALA A 76 -11.26 0.45 -15.54
N GLN A 77 -10.15 1.18 -15.68
CA GLN A 77 -9.36 1.15 -16.91
C GLN A 77 -8.64 -0.21 -16.98
N LEU A 78 -9.16 -1.10 -17.80
CA LEU A 78 -8.53 -2.40 -18.03
C LEU A 78 -7.44 -2.22 -19.09
N SER A 79 -6.22 -2.65 -18.77
CA SER A 79 -5.24 -2.91 -19.80
C SER A 79 -5.69 -4.14 -20.61
N LEU A 80 -5.52 -4.09 -21.93
CA LEU A 80 -5.78 -5.24 -22.82
C LEU A 80 -5.00 -6.49 -22.39
N PHE A 81 -3.91 -6.33 -21.66
CA PHE A 81 -3.07 -7.41 -21.18
C PHE A 81 -3.61 -8.08 -19.90
N ASP A 82 -4.36 -7.33 -19.07
CA ASP A 82 -4.87 -7.82 -17.78
C ASP A 82 -6.24 -8.48 -17.91
N ASP A 83 -6.93 -8.29 -19.05
CA ASP A 83 -8.23 -8.88 -19.31
C ASP A 83 -8.07 -10.25 -20.02
N ILE A 84 -8.54 -11.29 -19.36
CA ILE A 84 -8.69 -12.63 -19.94
C ILE A 84 -10.13 -13.08 -19.67
N ASN A 85 -10.89 -13.31 -20.72
CA ASN A 85 -12.28 -13.75 -20.65
C ASN A 85 -13.20 -12.84 -19.82
N GLY A 86 -13.03 -11.51 -19.91
CA GLY A 86 -13.85 -10.54 -19.17
C GLY A 86 -13.56 -10.47 -17.67
N ARG A 87 -12.45 -11.03 -17.22
CA ARG A 87 -11.96 -10.95 -15.84
C ARG A 87 -10.61 -10.26 -15.81
N ARG A 88 -10.43 -9.36 -14.85
CA ARG A 88 -9.15 -8.74 -14.58
C ARG A 88 -8.23 -9.73 -13.86
N HIS A 89 -7.02 -9.90 -14.38
CA HIS A 89 -5.99 -10.72 -13.77
C HIS A 89 -4.87 -9.87 -13.21
N THR A 90 -4.39 -10.24 -12.04
CA THR A 90 -3.18 -9.67 -11.40
C THR A 90 -2.30 -10.82 -10.93
N ALA A 91 -1.00 -10.70 -11.14
CA ALA A 91 -0.06 -11.73 -10.74
C ALA A 91 1.03 -11.15 -9.83
N HIS A 92 1.54 -11.99 -8.94
CA HIS A 92 2.74 -11.71 -8.17
C HIS A 92 3.57 -12.96 -7.97
N ILE A 93 4.86 -12.76 -7.78
CA ILE A 93 5.80 -13.83 -7.42
C ILE A 93 6.26 -13.67 -5.99
N THR A 94 6.47 -14.79 -5.33
CA THR A 94 6.93 -14.83 -3.94
C THR A 94 7.75 -16.10 -3.69
N ASN A 95 8.68 -16.05 -2.72
CA ASN A 95 9.36 -17.22 -2.20
C ASN A 95 8.77 -17.74 -0.88
N GLN A 96 7.62 -17.16 -0.47
CA GLN A 96 6.93 -17.59 0.74
C GLN A 96 6.14 -18.87 0.47
N THR A 97 6.06 -19.73 1.50
CA THR A 97 5.22 -20.92 1.52
C THR A 97 3.88 -20.62 2.16
N GLY A 98 2.87 -21.43 1.87
CA GLY A 98 1.54 -21.30 2.47
C GLY A 98 0.42 -21.29 1.44
N ASP A 99 -0.79 -21.02 1.90
CA ASP A 99 -1.99 -20.96 1.08
C ASP A 99 -1.93 -19.78 0.09
N PRO A 100 -2.22 -20.00 -1.21
CA PRO A 100 -2.22 -18.95 -2.22
C PRO A 100 -3.11 -17.74 -1.89
N ALA A 101 -4.27 -17.96 -1.26
CA ALA A 101 -5.17 -16.88 -0.88
C ALA A 101 -4.59 -16.00 0.24
N VAL A 102 -3.87 -16.59 1.19
CA VAL A 102 -3.16 -15.87 2.24
C VAL A 102 -1.98 -15.07 1.67
N LEU A 103 -1.23 -15.66 0.73
CA LEU A 103 -0.11 -14.98 0.06
C LEU A 103 -0.59 -13.81 -0.80
N GLU A 104 -1.73 -13.97 -1.47
CA GLU A 104 -2.36 -12.91 -2.25
C GLU A 104 -2.82 -11.76 -1.34
N LEU A 105 -3.49 -12.07 -0.23
CA LEU A 105 -3.88 -11.08 0.75
C LEU A 105 -2.68 -10.28 1.27
N ALA A 106 -1.61 -10.96 1.67
CA ALA A 106 -0.38 -10.32 2.13
C ALA A 106 0.24 -9.42 1.05
N HIS A 107 0.25 -9.89 -0.23
CA HIS A 107 0.72 -9.09 -1.36
C HIS A 107 -0.14 -7.84 -1.57
N ARG A 108 -1.45 -7.95 -1.50
CA ARG A 108 -2.41 -6.84 -1.67
C ARG A 108 -2.26 -5.79 -0.57
N GLN A 109 -1.99 -6.20 0.67
CA GLN A 109 -1.74 -5.28 1.78
C GLN A 109 -0.49 -4.40 1.59
N ARG A 110 0.39 -4.74 0.64
CA ARG A 110 1.54 -3.92 0.25
C ARG A 110 1.14 -2.52 -0.22
N GLY A 111 -0.07 -2.32 -0.73
CA GLY A 111 -0.60 -1.00 -1.10
C GLY A 111 -0.53 0.02 0.03
N ALA A 112 -0.50 -0.42 1.29
CA ALA A 112 -0.28 0.45 2.44
C ALA A 112 1.08 1.19 2.40
N VAL A 113 2.10 0.63 1.76
CA VAL A 113 3.41 1.28 1.58
C VAL A 113 3.31 2.48 0.62
N GLU A 114 2.51 2.37 -0.42
CA GLU A 114 2.26 3.47 -1.37
C GLU A 114 1.54 4.63 -0.69
N ASP A 115 0.60 4.33 0.20
CA ASP A 115 -0.07 5.32 1.04
C ASP A 115 0.91 6.01 1.99
N VAL A 116 1.79 5.26 2.65
CA VAL A 116 2.85 5.80 3.51
C VAL A 116 3.79 6.71 2.71
N ILE A 117 4.21 6.31 1.52
CA ILE A 117 5.07 7.14 0.65
C ILE A 117 4.35 8.42 0.23
N ARG A 118 3.08 8.34 -0.14
CA ARG A 118 2.25 9.51 -0.47
C ARG A 118 2.17 10.48 0.70
N ASP A 119 1.90 9.97 1.88
CA ASP A 119 1.72 10.75 3.08
C ASP A 119 3.05 11.35 3.59
N LEU A 120 4.15 10.62 3.46
CA LEU A 120 5.49 11.13 3.73
C LEU A 120 5.85 12.28 2.78
N LYS A 121 5.52 12.14 1.49
CA LYS A 121 5.67 13.24 0.51
C LYS A 121 4.84 14.47 0.90
N ALA A 122 3.64 14.27 1.43
CA ALA A 122 2.80 15.37 1.93
C ALA A 122 3.37 16.05 3.20
N CYS A 123 4.21 15.37 3.96
CA CYS A 123 4.93 15.91 5.12
C CYS A 123 6.22 16.66 4.76
N GLY A 124 6.53 16.86 3.47
CA GLY A 124 7.69 17.65 3.03
C GLY A 124 8.74 16.86 2.25
N TYR A 125 8.59 15.55 2.12
CA TYR A 125 9.55 14.69 1.39
C TYR A 125 9.48 14.87 -0.13
N ARG A 126 8.54 15.64 -0.65
CA ARG A 126 8.35 15.89 -2.08
C ARG A 126 9.32 16.93 -2.65
N SER A 127 9.82 17.85 -1.83
CA SER A 127 10.59 19.00 -2.27
C SER A 127 11.87 19.09 -1.46
N TRP A 128 12.98 19.23 -2.16
CA TRP A 128 14.30 19.38 -1.56
C TRP A 128 14.61 20.87 -1.47
N PRO A 129 14.76 21.45 -0.27
CA PRO A 129 14.86 22.89 -0.09
C PRO A 129 16.26 23.46 -0.37
N SER A 130 17.27 22.62 -0.61
CA SER A 130 18.65 23.04 -0.75
C SER A 130 19.36 22.34 -1.91
N GLU A 131 20.33 22.99 -2.49
CA GLU A 131 21.27 22.37 -3.45
C GLU A 131 22.32 21.47 -2.74
N CYS A 132 22.51 21.67 -1.43
CA CYS A 132 23.43 20.87 -0.64
C CYS A 132 22.78 19.57 -0.17
N ILE A 133 23.43 18.43 -0.48
CA ILE A 133 22.92 17.10 -0.14
C ILE A 133 22.79 16.88 1.36
N VAL A 134 23.71 17.40 2.16
CA VAL A 134 23.69 17.25 3.63
C VAL A 134 22.46 17.95 4.23
N ASN A 135 22.12 19.13 3.72
CA ASN A 135 20.93 19.86 4.14
C ASN A 135 19.67 19.09 3.77
N ASN A 136 19.65 18.48 2.58
CA ASN A 136 18.53 17.67 2.13
C ASN A 136 18.39 16.38 2.94
N GLN A 137 19.49 15.76 3.37
CA GLN A 137 19.46 14.62 4.29
C GLN A 137 18.84 15.00 5.63
N THR A 138 19.24 16.14 6.20
CA THR A 138 18.66 16.68 7.43
C THR A 138 17.16 16.95 7.26
N TRP A 139 16.77 17.58 6.16
CA TRP A 139 15.38 17.80 5.81
C TRP A 139 14.58 16.50 5.72
N ALA A 140 15.13 15.48 5.07
CA ALA A 140 14.53 14.18 4.95
C ALA A 140 14.27 13.53 6.31
N LEU A 141 15.24 13.59 7.21
CA LEU A 141 15.09 13.08 8.59
C LEU A 141 14.01 13.83 9.36
N LEU A 142 13.98 15.16 9.28
CA LEU A 142 12.95 15.97 9.93
C LEU A 142 11.55 15.65 9.39
N ALA A 143 11.39 15.49 8.08
CA ALA A 143 10.13 15.11 7.47
C ALA A 143 9.68 13.70 7.92
N ALA A 144 10.61 12.75 8.04
CA ALA A 144 10.32 11.41 8.54
C ALA A 144 9.91 11.42 10.02
N ILE A 145 10.59 12.22 10.84
CA ILE A 145 10.23 12.40 12.26
C ILE A 145 8.84 13.01 12.38
N ALA A 146 8.55 14.07 11.64
CA ALA A 146 7.24 14.73 11.64
C ALA A 146 6.13 13.77 11.23
N PHE A 147 6.35 12.97 10.18
CA PHE A 147 5.42 11.93 9.75
C PHE A 147 5.17 10.87 10.84
N ASN A 148 6.24 10.37 11.48
CA ASN A 148 6.14 9.38 12.54
C ASN A 148 5.41 9.91 13.77
N LEU A 149 5.69 11.15 14.18
CA LEU A 149 5.00 11.81 15.29
C LEU A 149 3.51 11.98 14.98
N LEU A 150 3.18 12.45 13.77
CA LEU A 150 1.80 12.63 13.35
C LEU A 150 1.05 11.30 13.30
N SER A 151 1.64 10.27 12.72
CA SER A 151 1.06 8.93 12.63
C SER A 151 0.82 8.31 14.01
N ARG A 152 1.74 8.51 14.96
CA ARG A 152 1.56 8.07 16.34
C ARG A 152 0.47 8.86 17.05
N ALA A 153 0.46 10.18 16.93
CA ALA A 153 -0.58 11.01 17.50
C ALA A 153 -1.97 10.58 16.98
N GLN A 154 -2.11 10.34 15.67
CA GLN A 154 -3.36 9.85 15.10
C GLN A 154 -3.84 8.55 15.77
N ARG A 155 -2.94 7.56 15.89
CA ARG A 155 -3.29 6.24 16.44
C ARG A 155 -3.63 6.29 17.94
N LEU A 156 -2.99 7.17 18.69
CA LEU A 156 -3.10 7.20 20.15
C LEU A 156 -4.17 8.17 20.65
N THR A 157 -4.44 9.25 19.93
CA THR A 157 -5.27 10.36 20.45
C THR A 157 -6.49 10.68 19.60
N LEU A 158 -6.50 10.32 18.31
CA LEU A 158 -7.59 10.66 17.42
C LEU A 158 -8.57 9.47 17.26
N THR A 159 -9.85 9.81 17.10
CA THR A 159 -10.92 8.84 16.92
C THR A 159 -11.72 9.09 15.64
N GLY A 160 -12.51 8.11 15.22
CA GLY A 160 -13.38 8.22 14.06
C GLY A 160 -12.61 8.54 12.76
N ARG A 161 -13.15 9.45 11.96
CA ARG A 161 -12.59 9.82 10.65
C ARG A 161 -11.16 10.37 10.68
N TYR A 162 -10.69 10.83 11.82
CA TYR A 162 -9.33 11.37 11.94
C TYR A 162 -8.27 10.30 12.15
N GLN A 163 -8.65 9.10 12.56
CA GLN A 163 -7.72 7.97 12.72
C GLN A 163 -7.06 7.54 11.40
N THR A 164 -7.80 7.68 10.29
CA THR A 164 -7.33 7.31 8.93
C THR A 164 -7.14 8.52 8.02
N ALA A 165 -7.24 9.74 8.57
CA ALA A 165 -7.12 10.95 7.79
C ALA A 165 -5.68 11.16 7.28
N THR A 166 -5.55 11.75 6.08
CA THR A 166 -4.23 12.08 5.53
C THR A 166 -3.54 13.18 6.35
N PRO A 167 -2.19 13.26 6.35
CA PRO A 167 -1.44 14.33 7.02
C PRO A 167 -1.89 15.73 6.60
N LYS A 168 -2.28 15.90 5.33
CA LYS A 168 -2.83 17.16 4.82
C LYS A 168 -4.11 17.53 5.54
N THR A 169 -5.03 16.58 5.72
CA THR A 169 -6.30 16.79 6.42
C THR A 169 -6.07 17.14 7.89
N ILE A 170 -5.18 16.40 8.57
CA ILE A 170 -4.81 16.67 9.96
C ILE A 170 -4.24 18.08 10.10
N ARG A 171 -3.30 18.45 9.26
CA ARG A 171 -2.71 19.79 9.26
C ARG A 171 -3.76 20.87 9.09
N GLN A 172 -4.66 20.72 8.12
CA GLN A 172 -5.69 21.73 7.84
C GLN A 172 -6.77 21.81 8.92
N ARG A 173 -7.15 20.67 9.50
CA ARG A 173 -8.28 20.62 10.42
C ARG A 173 -7.92 20.74 11.89
N LEU A 174 -6.71 20.32 12.28
CA LEU A 174 -6.28 20.27 13.68
C LEU A 174 -5.08 21.17 13.99
N LEU A 175 -4.18 21.43 13.04
CA LEU A 175 -2.96 22.21 13.29
C LEU A 175 -3.03 23.64 12.76
N HIS A 176 -3.86 23.93 11.75
CA HIS A 176 -4.12 25.31 11.30
C HIS A 176 -5.14 25.98 12.21
N ILE A 177 -4.77 26.16 13.46
CA ILE A 177 -5.59 26.88 14.44
C ILE A 177 -5.08 28.32 14.53
N ALA A 178 -5.99 29.27 14.47
CA ALA A 178 -5.65 30.68 14.73
C ALA A 178 -5.19 30.80 16.18
N GLY A 179 -3.96 31.25 16.38
CA GLY A 179 -3.41 31.54 17.72
C GLY A 179 -3.20 33.03 17.90
N ARG A 180 -3.51 33.54 19.08
CA ARG A 180 -3.19 34.93 19.49
C ARG A 180 -1.90 34.90 20.30
N VAL A 181 -0.90 35.64 19.85
CA VAL A 181 0.32 35.86 20.60
C VAL A 181 0.08 37.09 21.51
N THR A 182 0.06 36.91 22.82
CA THR A 182 -0.05 38.01 23.79
C THR A 182 1.34 38.32 24.36
N PRO A 183 1.86 39.57 24.20
CA PRO A 183 2.99 40.04 24.93
C PRO A 183 2.54 40.63 26.29
N PRO A 184 3.33 40.59 27.38
CA PRO A 184 4.66 40.01 27.52
C PRO A 184 4.57 38.66 28.24
N GLY A 185 4.87 37.60 27.56
CA GLY A 185 4.86 36.29 28.21
C GLY A 185 5.88 35.36 27.64
N ARG A 186 6.60 34.67 28.51
CA ARG A 186 7.49 33.55 28.16
C ARG A 186 6.73 32.29 27.73
N ALA A 187 5.40 32.37 27.56
CA ALA A 187 4.54 31.26 27.16
C ALA A 187 3.67 31.65 25.98
N LEU A 188 3.59 30.76 24.99
CA LEU A 188 2.63 30.86 23.90
C LEU A 188 1.28 30.35 24.41
N HIS A 189 0.31 31.20 24.59
CA HIS A 189 -1.06 30.78 24.86
C HIS A 189 -1.78 30.52 23.55
N LEU A 190 -2.03 29.24 23.25
CA LEU A 190 -2.92 28.81 22.19
C LEU A 190 -4.36 28.84 22.75
N ASP A 191 -5.11 29.85 22.38
CA ASP A 191 -6.54 29.86 22.67
C ASP A 191 -7.27 28.97 21.66
N THR A 192 -7.69 27.77 22.10
CA THR A 192 -8.38 26.76 21.29
C THR A 192 -9.91 26.92 21.37
N ASN A 193 -10.42 27.93 22.02
CA ASN A 193 -11.87 28.18 22.22
C ASN A 193 -12.54 28.83 21.00
N TRP A 194 -11.98 28.72 19.81
CA TRP A 194 -12.70 29.13 18.61
C TRP A 194 -13.79 28.12 18.29
N PRO A 195 -15.07 28.54 18.21
CA PRO A 195 -16.16 27.65 17.90
C PRO A 195 -15.99 27.14 16.46
N TRP A 196 -15.61 25.89 16.30
CA TRP A 196 -15.72 25.20 15.03
C TRP A 196 -17.19 24.85 14.83
N THR A 197 -17.93 25.68 14.14
CA THR A 197 -19.19 25.28 13.52
C THR A 197 -18.84 24.42 12.30
N PRO A 198 -19.42 23.21 12.18
CA PRO A 198 -19.18 22.29 11.07
C PRO A 198 -19.64 22.85 9.72
#